data_718d63d18d58fc138121554a17678ad5
#
_entry.id   718d63d18d58fc138121554a17678ad5
#
_cell.length_a   1.000
_cell.length_b   1.000
_cell.length_c   1.000
_cell.angle_alpha   90.00
_cell.angle_beta   90.00
_cell.angle_gamma   90.00
#
_symmetry.space_group_name_H-M   'P 1'
#
loop_
_entity.id
_entity.type
_entity.pdbx_description
1 polymer ?
#
loop_
_entity_poly.entity_id
_entity_poly.type
_entity_poly.pdbx_seq_one_letter_code
_entity_poly.pdbx_strand_id
1 'polypeptide(L)'
;MRGWIRQAGSASSRLLSSLALCTIALHARAAHADEPVPAKETRLLRETGENTTVIDAFDDGDAFDANLLVTLRQSWKSSSIRRETTLAQPGLATGGVTSASENVASYRQSLTVLEVGADIGIYKDLALSLRLPVILADTRELSDLDGSTRNPQRLQDPAGEQLFRVPFKSPTRSGVDWFSVALNYAIENQRRDEERPTWVIGAEGRFAVGPRLHACNENAAIRCPDPANASGPGRNPGISRGMHALIVHSVLSRRYGYVEPYFGFRMHVDLPQSNSDFGATNDVRGSLLNRPPIVGTFTVGMEVFPFENREKFQRLGLDMKLRGSYHSPGRDYSELFDALGSSTAASLRNPNPGAYRAGPDGSSTVADPTAARVFFTGITDQHAFGSFGASVGATFQPNEYVKLNAGLGLTYQQNHLITAADACNPDFGTATGASGPCRSGAVSAGGGTVTGIPNPNHRQVIDLPGRRFSVDDSSIVDLWLGGVVMF
;
A
#
# COMPACT_ATOMS: atom_id res chain seq x y z
N MET A 1 36.45 -13.53 -0.06
CA MET A 1 36.23 -12.54 1.03
C MET A 1 36.87 -11.16 0.78
N ARG A 2 37.06 -10.69 -0.47
CA ARG A 2 37.64 -9.34 -0.77
C ARG A 2 36.77 -8.45 -1.66
N GLY A 3 35.56 -8.84 -1.97
CA GLY A 3 34.66 -8.10 -2.87
C GLY A 3 33.57 -7.25 -2.22
N TRP A 4 33.29 -7.43 -0.94
CA TRP A 4 32.14 -6.79 -0.27
C TRP A 4 32.43 -5.45 0.42
N ILE A 5 33.70 -5.09 0.59
CA ILE A 5 34.07 -3.87 1.33
C ILE A 5 34.12 -2.62 0.41
N ARG A 6 34.08 -2.76 -0.92
CA ARG A 6 34.16 -1.59 -1.82
C ARG A 6 32.82 -0.94 -2.18
N GLN A 7 31.69 -1.60 -1.95
CA GLN A 7 30.37 -0.99 -2.25
C GLN A 7 29.74 -0.24 -1.05
N ALA A 8 30.16 -0.51 0.18
CA ALA A 8 29.67 0.20 1.34
C ALA A 8 30.23 1.63 1.51
N GLY A 9 31.34 1.94 0.84
CA GLY A 9 32.00 3.25 0.96
C GLY A 9 31.37 4.39 0.15
N SER A 10 30.56 4.09 -0.89
CA SER A 10 30.00 5.14 -1.75
C SER A 10 28.60 5.61 -1.32
N ALA A 11 27.89 4.80 -0.55
CA ALA A 11 26.56 5.16 -0.03
C ALA A 11 26.65 6.07 1.21
N SER A 12 27.66 5.86 2.05
CA SER A 12 27.85 6.65 3.27
C SER A 12 28.30 8.09 3.02
N SER A 13 29.05 8.34 1.93
CA SER A 13 29.49 9.70 1.60
C SER A 13 28.37 10.57 1.04
N ARG A 14 27.35 9.98 0.41
CA ARG A 14 26.18 10.72 -0.10
C ARG A 14 25.16 11.04 0.97
N LEU A 15 25.02 10.19 2.00
CA LEU A 15 24.17 10.46 3.18
C LEU A 15 24.74 11.56 4.06
N LEU A 16 26.07 11.65 4.20
CA LEU A 16 26.72 12.71 4.97
C LEU A 16 26.62 14.07 4.29
N SER A 17 26.59 14.13 2.95
CA SER A 17 26.37 15.38 2.21
C SER A 17 24.95 15.92 2.37
N SER A 18 23.96 15.07 2.51
CA SER A 18 22.57 15.47 2.74
C SER A 18 22.30 15.94 4.18
N LEU A 19 23.01 15.37 5.15
CA LEU A 19 22.96 15.86 6.54
C LEU A 19 23.70 17.19 6.71
N ALA A 20 24.76 17.43 5.96
CA ALA A 20 25.50 18.70 6.01
C ALA A 20 24.68 19.89 5.49
N LEU A 21 23.77 19.68 4.54
CA LEU A 21 22.84 20.72 4.10
C LEU A 21 21.78 21.07 5.17
N CYS A 22 21.34 20.10 5.96
CA CYS A 22 20.43 20.34 7.08
C CYS A 22 21.08 21.13 8.22
N THR A 23 22.38 20.92 8.47
CA THR A 23 23.09 21.66 9.52
C THR A 23 23.42 23.11 9.15
N ILE A 24 23.54 23.44 7.85
CA ILE A 24 23.75 24.81 7.39
C ILE A 24 22.46 25.65 7.55
N ALA A 25 21.28 25.04 7.40
CA ALA A 25 19.99 25.72 7.62
C ALA A 25 19.72 26.07 9.10
N LEU A 26 20.30 25.31 10.05
CA LEU A 26 20.16 25.56 11.49
C LEU A 26 21.02 26.72 12.02
N HIS A 27 22.01 27.19 11.26
CA HIS A 27 22.86 28.34 11.61
C HIS A 27 22.45 29.64 10.91
N ALA A 28 21.38 29.64 10.09
CA ALA A 28 20.77 30.85 9.61
C ALA A 28 20.15 31.58 10.82
N ARG A 29 20.82 32.64 11.24
CA ARG A 29 20.51 33.51 12.38
C ARG A 29 19.00 33.64 12.59
N ALA A 30 18.57 33.52 13.83
CA ALA A 30 17.36 34.15 14.34
C ALA A 30 17.48 35.68 14.08
N ALA A 31 17.17 36.09 12.88
CA ALA A 31 17.13 37.48 12.46
C ALA A 31 15.67 37.87 12.40
N HIS A 32 15.35 38.73 13.33
CA HIS A 32 14.12 39.45 13.54
C HIS A 32 12.90 38.61 13.95
N ALA A 33 12.52 38.81 15.20
CA ALA A 33 11.12 38.68 15.59
C ALA A 33 10.34 39.54 14.62
N ASP A 34 9.53 38.95 13.75
CA ASP A 34 8.62 39.70 12.90
C ASP A 34 7.74 40.57 13.80
N GLU A 35 7.52 41.79 13.40
CA GLU A 35 6.54 42.68 14.02
C GLU A 35 5.20 41.92 14.11
N PRO A 36 4.42 42.15 15.18
CA PRO A 36 3.12 41.49 15.34
C PRO A 36 2.29 41.72 14.08
N VAL A 37 1.92 40.64 13.43
CA VAL A 37 1.13 40.63 12.21
C VAL A 37 -0.20 41.29 12.53
N PRO A 38 -0.63 42.33 11.80
CA PRO A 38 -1.91 42.99 12.05
C PRO A 38 -3.06 41.99 11.95
N ALA A 39 -4.11 42.16 12.78
CA ALA A 39 -5.25 41.23 12.97
C ALA A 39 -6.04 40.89 11.69
N LYS A 40 -5.81 41.59 10.56
CA LYS A 40 -6.24 41.19 9.22
C LYS A 40 -5.16 40.34 8.56
N GLU A 41 -5.09 39.10 8.93
CA GLU A 41 -4.28 38.18 8.17
C GLU A 41 -4.92 37.91 6.81
N THR A 42 -4.08 38.00 5.81
CA THR A 42 -4.44 37.62 4.45
C THR A 42 -4.56 36.09 4.35
N ARG A 43 -5.46 35.59 3.51
CA ARG A 43 -5.62 34.13 3.24
C ARG A 43 -4.29 33.44 2.95
N LEU A 44 -3.33 34.15 2.39
CA LEU A 44 -1.97 33.72 2.14
C LEU A 44 -1.25 33.15 3.38
N LEU A 45 -1.53 33.70 4.54
CA LEU A 45 -0.88 33.32 5.79
C LEU A 45 -1.60 32.20 6.54
N ARG A 46 -2.82 31.89 6.13
CA ARG A 46 -3.64 30.85 6.77
C ARG A 46 -3.22 29.44 6.44
N GLU A 47 -2.62 29.26 5.27
CA GLU A 47 -2.22 27.95 4.79
C GLU A 47 -0.73 27.76 5.01
N THR A 48 -0.39 27.17 6.13
CA THR A 48 0.95 26.72 6.45
C THR A 48 1.08 25.26 6.09
N GLY A 49 1.75 24.93 5.02
CA GLY A 49 2.03 23.54 4.62
C GLY A 49 0.79 22.69 4.31
N GLU A 50 0.92 21.81 3.37
CA GLU A 50 -0.12 20.90 2.88
C GLU A 50 -0.65 19.92 3.95
N ASN A 51 0.13 19.67 5.01
CA ASN A 51 -0.17 18.64 5.99
C ASN A 51 -0.83 19.15 7.27
N THR A 52 -0.75 20.45 7.53
CA THR A 52 -1.25 21.06 8.79
C THR A 52 -2.35 22.08 8.56
N THR A 53 -2.77 22.27 7.32
CA THR A 53 -3.79 23.24 6.97
C THR A 53 -5.16 22.78 7.43
N VAL A 54 -5.83 23.63 8.19
CA VAL A 54 -7.26 23.57 8.49
C VAL A 54 -7.87 24.89 8.08
N ILE A 55 -8.95 24.85 7.29
CA ILE A 55 -9.62 26.02 6.81
C ILE A 55 -10.46 26.61 7.94
N ASP A 56 -10.23 27.89 8.23
CA ASP A 56 -10.99 28.62 9.23
C ASP A 56 -12.30 29.14 8.63
N ALA A 57 -13.41 28.80 9.24
CA ALA A 57 -14.73 29.23 8.78
C ALA A 57 -15.18 30.60 9.33
N PHE A 58 -14.43 31.17 10.28
CA PHE A 58 -14.85 32.37 10.99
C PHE A 58 -13.71 33.37 11.12
N ASP A 59 -13.20 33.79 10.01
CA ASP A 59 -12.30 34.91 9.99
C ASP A 59 -13.03 36.27 10.03
N ASP A 60 -12.32 37.31 10.38
CA ASP A 60 -12.83 38.67 10.53
C ASP A 60 -13.56 39.17 9.26
N GLY A 61 -14.86 38.85 9.17
CA GLY A 61 -15.74 39.33 8.12
C GLY A 61 -15.99 38.38 6.94
N ASP A 62 -15.42 37.17 6.94
CA ASP A 62 -15.68 36.13 5.96
C ASP A 62 -16.15 34.86 6.66
N ALA A 63 -17.43 34.54 6.51
CA ALA A 63 -18.08 33.39 7.21
C ALA A 63 -17.99 32.06 6.44
N PHE A 64 -17.36 32.06 5.25
CA PHE A 64 -17.29 30.87 4.41
C PHE A 64 -15.94 30.80 3.69
N ASP A 65 -15.16 29.80 4.06
CA ASP A 65 -13.93 29.45 3.39
C ASP A 65 -14.06 28.09 2.71
N ALA A 66 -13.69 28.03 1.44
CA ALA A 66 -13.65 26.79 0.67
C ALA A 66 -12.47 26.76 -0.28
N ASN A 67 -11.82 25.63 -0.37
CA ASN A 67 -10.78 25.36 -1.34
C ASN A 67 -11.23 24.25 -2.28
N LEU A 68 -11.11 24.47 -3.58
CA LEU A 68 -11.29 23.45 -4.60
C LEU A 68 -9.93 23.04 -5.13
N LEU A 69 -9.66 21.76 -5.14
CA LEU A 69 -8.36 21.22 -5.55
C LEU A 69 -8.49 20.23 -6.72
N VAL A 70 -7.51 20.29 -7.59
CA VAL A 70 -7.32 19.31 -8.67
C VAL A 70 -5.85 18.94 -8.71
N THR A 71 -5.54 17.63 -8.64
CA THR A 71 -4.16 17.13 -8.68
C THR A 71 -4.06 15.97 -9.66
N LEU A 72 -3.14 16.08 -10.61
CA LEU A 72 -2.73 14.97 -11.46
C LEU A 72 -1.50 14.31 -10.85
N ARG A 73 -1.58 13.00 -10.62
CA ARG A 73 -0.46 12.21 -10.11
C ARG A 73 -0.13 11.08 -11.07
N GLN A 74 1.16 10.91 -11.32
CA GLN A 74 1.72 9.79 -12.05
C GLN A 74 2.66 9.03 -11.13
N SER A 75 2.44 7.71 -11.01
CA SER A 75 3.26 6.81 -10.21
C SER A 75 3.81 5.69 -11.09
N TRP A 76 5.10 5.39 -10.92
CA TRP A 76 5.75 4.24 -11.54
C TRP A 76 6.32 3.36 -10.44
N LYS A 77 5.89 2.11 -10.42
CA LYS A 77 6.44 1.08 -9.53
C LYS A 77 7.25 0.07 -10.34
N SER A 78 8.41 -0.29 -9.82
CA SER A 78 9.27 -1.33 -10.36
C SER A 78 9.74 -2.24 -9.24
N SER A 79 9.70 -3.56 -9.44
CA SER A 79 10.20 -4.53 -8.50
C SER A 79 10.61 -5.83 -9.17
N SER A 80 11.41 -6.64 -8.49
CA SER A 80 11.78 -8.00 -8.88
C SER A 80 10.87 -8.99 -8.15
N ILE A 81 10.31 -9.93 -8.91
CA ILE A 81 9.58 -11.06 -8.33
C ILE A 81 10.53 -12.23 -8.20
N ARG A 82 10.63 -12.76 -7.00
CA ARG A 82 11.46 -13.94 -6.71
C ARG A 82 10.60 -15.08 -6.23
N ARG A 83 11.11 -16.28 -6.42
CA ARG A 83 10.49 -17.50 -5.89
C ARG A 83 11.49 -18.30 -5.08
N GLU A 84 11.05 -18.77 -3.92
CA GLU A 84 11.82 -19.72 -3.15
C GLU A 84 11.93 -21.05 -3.90
N THR A 85 13.09 -21.66 -3.84
CA THR A 85 13.38 -23.00 -4.39
C THR A 85 14.31 -23.74 -3.47
N THR A 86 14.43 -25.03 -3.66
CA THR A 86 15.38 -25.87 -2.96
C THR A 86 16.47 -26.31 -3.93
N LEU A 87 17.71 -26.08 -3.55
CA LEU A 87 18.88 -26.55 -4.31
C LEU A 87 19.51 -27.73 -3.59
N ALA A 88 19.90 -28.76 -4.36
CA ALA A 88 20.71 -29.84 -3.83
C ALA A 88 22.05 -29.28 -3.34
N GLN A 89 22.46 -29.66 -2.16
CA GLN A 89 23.79 -29.33 -1.60
C GLN A 89 24.72 -30.52 -1.76
N PRO A 90 25.66 -30.49 -2.73
CA PRO A 90 26.69 -31.50 -2.85
C PRO A 90 27.54 -31.51 -1.58
N GLY A 91 27.76 -32.69 -1.03
CA GLY A 91 28.64 -32.88 0.12
C GLY A 91 27.96 -32.95 1.49
N LEU A 92 26.66 -32.74 1.59
CA LEU A 92 25.93 -33.16 2.78
C LEU A 92 25.76 -34.69 2.75
N ALA A 93 26.20 -35.35 3.79
CA ALA A 93 26.26 -36.82 3.89
C ALA A 93 24.88 -37.53 3.69
N THR A 94 23.80 -36.80 3.69
CA THR A 94 22.43 -37.29 3.58
C THR A 94 21.68 -36.72 2.37
N GLY A 95 22.35 -36.10 1.42
CA GLY A 95 21.69 -35.47 0.27
C GLY A 95 20.81 -34.27 0.66
N GLY A 96 21.33 -33.39 1.51
CA GLY A 96 20.60 -32.21 1.99
C GLY A 96 20.26 -31.24 0.88
N VAL A 97 19.26 -30.41 1.15
CA VAL A 97 18.85 -29.30 0.29
C VAL A 97 18.99 -27.99 1.04
N THR A 98 19.31 -26.92 0.34
CA THR A 98 19.29 -25.57 0.88
C THR A 98 18.17 -24.77 0.23
N SER A 99 17.61 -23.85 0.99
CA SER A 99 16.68 -22.86 0.46
C SER A 99 17.46 -21.83 -0.37
N ALA A 100 16.95 -21.51 -1.55
CA ALA A 100 17.44 -20.44 -2.40
C ALA A 100 16.25 -19.64 -2.89
N SER A 101 16.51 -18.38 -3.27
CA SER A 101 15.50 -17.51 -3.89
C SER A 101 16.00 -17.09 -5.25
N GLU A 102 15.21 -17.36 -6.28
CA GLU A 102 15.56 -17.05 -7.68
C GLU A 102 14.63 -16.01 -8.26
N ASN A 103 15.17 -15.09 -9.03
CA ASN A 103 14.39 -14.14 -9.78
C ASN A 103 13.55 -14.84 -10.84
N VAL A 104 12.26 -14.56 -10.92
CA VAL A 104 11.35 -15.19 -11.88
C VAL A 104 10.68 -14.20 -12.82
N ALA A 105 10.54 -12.94 -12.42
CA ALA A 105 10.00 -11.87 -13.26
C ALA A 105 10.44 -10.50 -12.77
N SER A 106 10.36 -9.48 -13.63
CA SER A 106 10.29 -8.09 -13.21
C SER A 106 8.87 -7.58 -13.30
N TYR A 107 8.41 -6.90 -12.27
CA TYR A 107 7.10 -6.25 -12.23
C TYR A 107 7.22 -4.77 -12.52
N ARG A 108 6.31 -4.24 -13.33
CA ARG A 108 6.15 -2.81 -13.58
C ARG A 108 4.69 -2.42 -13.50
N GLN A 109 4.45 -1.27 -12.88
CA GLN A 109 3.14 -0.64 -12.86
C GLN A 109 3.29 0.84 -13.21
N SER A 110 2.36 1.34 -14.01
CA SER A 110 2.18 2.77 -14.26
C SER A 110 0.75 3.15 -13.92
N LEU A 111 0.61 4.10 -12.99
CA LEU A 111 -0.68 4.53 -12.45
C LEU A 111 -0.82 6.04 -12.60
N THR A 112 -1.84 6.47 -13.37
CA THR A 112 -2.20 7.88 -13.54
C THR A 112 -3.52 8.15 -12.83
N VAL A 113 -3.53 9.10 -11.90
CA VAL A 113 -4.70 9.48 -11.11
C VAL A 113 -4.95 10.97 -11.22
N LEU A 114 -6.18 11.35 -11.49
CA LEU A 114 -6.70 12.70 -11.33
C LEU A 114 -7.51 12.75 -10.04
N GLU A 115 -7.05 13.50 -9.06
CA GLU A 115 -7.79 13.72 -7.82
C GLU A 115 -8.48 15.06 -7.88
N VAL A 116 -9.78 15.07 -7.59
CA VAL A 116 -10.60 16.27 -7.41
C VAL A 116 -11.06 16.30 -5.97
N GLY A 117 -11.06 17.47 -5.36
CA GLY A 117 -11.50 17.59 -3.97
C GLY A 117 -11.94 18.98 -3.58
N ALA A 118 -12.47 19.05 -2.37
CA ALA A 118 -12.85 20.30 -1.73
C ALA A 118 -12.51 20.24 -0.25
N ASP A 119 -12.03 21.35 0.29
CA ASP A 119 -11.88 21.57 1.72
C ASP A 119 -12.77 22.74 2.12
N ILE A 120 -13.61 22.56 3.13
CA ILE A 120 -14.64 23.50 3.53
C ILE A 120 -14.51 23.75 5.03
N GLY A 121 -14.32 24.97 5.43
CA GLY A 121 -14.41 25.41 6.82
C GLY A 121 -15.85 25.25 7.33
N ILE A 122 -16.03 24.59 8.46
CA ILE A 122 -17.36 24.40 9.08
C ILE A 122 -17.52 25.31 10.29
N TYR A 123 -16.54 25.32 11.15
CA TYR A 123 -16.59 26.07 12.40
C TYR A 123 -15.19 26.29 12.95
N LYS A 124 -14.75 27.52 13.07
CA LYS A 124 -13.40 27.89 13.55
C LYS A 124 -12.34 27.02 12.85
N ASP A 125 -11.59 26.27 13.64
CA ASP A 125 -10.52 25.38 13.17
C ASP A 125 -11.01 23.96 12.82
N LEU A 126 -12.30 23.79 12.49
CA LEU A 126 -12.90 22.53 12.03
C LEU A 126 -13.20 22.62 10.54
N ALA A 127 -12.58 21.76 9.75
CA ALA A 127 -12.76 21.67 8.31
C ALA A 127 -13.27 20.29 7.88
N LEU A 128 -14.10 20.28 6.83
CA LEU A 128 -14.55 19.12 6.09
C LEU A 128 -13.71 18.98 4.83
N SER A 129 -13.14 17.81 4.58
CA SER A 129 -12.43 17.51 3.34
C SER A 129 -13.15 16.43 2.55
N LEU A 130 -13.32 16.66 1.26
CA LEU A 130 -13.90 15.73 0.30
C LEU A 130 -12.86 15.41 -0.77
N ARG A 131 -12.68 14.12 -1.14
CA ARG A 131 -11.75 13.69 -2.19
C ARG A 131 -12.38 12.64 -3.08
N LEU A 132 -12.15 12.77 -4.37
CA LEU A 132 -12.58 11.83 -5.40
C LEU A 132 -11.42 11.57 -6.38
N PRO A 133 -10.66 10.49 -6.20
CA PRO A 133 -9.66 10.09 -7.18
C PRO A 133 -10.31 9.38 -8.36
N VAL A 134 -9.97 9.80 -9.55
CA VAL A 134 -10.31 9.16 -10.82
C VAL A 134 -9.04 8.54 -11.39
N ILE A 135 -8.97 7.24 -11.44
CA ILE A 135 -7.88 6.52 -12.07
C ILE A 135 -8.08 6.63 -13.59
N LEU A 136 -7.16 7.35 -14.26
CA LEU A 136 -7.18 7.51 -15.71
C LEU A 136 -6.60 6.28 -16.41
N ALA A 137 -5.55 5.70 -15.84
CA ALA A 137 -4.94 4.48 -16.33
C ALA A 137 -4.18 3.78 -15.19
N ASP A 138 -4.36 2.46 -15.05
CA ASP A 138 -3.55 1.57 -14.24
C ASP A 138 -3.13 0.40 -15.14
N THR A 139 -1.84 0.35 -15.47
CA THR A 139 -1.23 -0.70 -16.28
C THR A 139 -0.24 -1.49 -15.45
N ARG A 140 -0.30 -2.81 -15.54
CA ARG A 140 0.55 -3.73 -14.78
C ARG A 140 1.09 -4.82 -15.71
N GLU A 141 2.36 -5.11 -15.58
CA GLU A 141 3.01 -6.13 -16.39
C GLU A 141 4.09 -6.89 -15.60
N LEU A 142 4.23 -8.16 -15.95
CA LEU A 142 5.37 -9.00 -15.56
C LEU A 142 6.16 -9.29 -16.82
N SER A 143 7.42 -8.92 -16.84
CA SER A 143 8.32 -9.16 -17.97
C SER A 143 9.49 -10.05 -17.58
N ASP A 144 10.13 -10.59 -18.58
CA ASP A 144 11.37 -11.33 -18.40
C ASP A 144 12.48 -10.41 -17.86
N LEU A 145 13.37 -10.96 -17.04
CA LEU A 145 14.44 -10.18 -16.40
C LEU A 145 15.50 -9.71 -17.41
N ASP A 146 15.83 -10.56 -18.37
CA ASP A 146 16.96 -10.39 -19.27
C ASP A 146 16.61 -10.63 -20.75
N GLY A 147 15.32 -10.83 -21.07
CA GLY A 147 14.87 -11.17 -22.41
C GLY A 147 15.24 -12.59 -22.87
N SER A 148 15.92 -13.37 -22.04
CA SER A 148 16.25 -14.77 -22.33
C SER A 148 15.09 -15.70 -21.97
N THR A 149 15.07 -16.86 -22.61
CA THR A 149 14.10 -17.90 -22.31
C THR A 149 14.37 -18.45 -20.92
N ARG A 150 13.55 -18.01 -20.00
CA ARG A 150 13.63 -18.40 -18.62
C ARG A 150 13.34 -19.87 -18.44
N ASN A 151 13.90 -20.47 -17.40
CA ASN A 151 13.55 -21.84 -17.03
C ASN A 151 12.06 -21.90 -16.64
N PRO A 152 11.15 -22.39 -17.50
CA PRO A 152 9.73 -22.39 -17.24
C PRO A 152 9.36 -23.24 -16.02
N GLN A 153 10.24 -24.15 -15.58
CA GLN A 153 10.05 -24.99 -14.40
C GLN A 153 9.93 -24.16 -13.12
N ARG A 154 10.47 -22.92 -13.11
CA ARG A 154 10.37 -22.03 -11.93
C ARG A 154 8.98 -21.44 -11.73
N LEU A 155 8.11 -21.53 -12.71
CA LEU A 155 6.72 -21.06 -12.66
C LEU A 155 5.73 -22.23 -12.71
N GLN A 156 6.20 -23.44 -12.47
CA GLN A 156 5.39 -24.66 -12.45
C GLN A 156 5.14 -25.13 -11.02
N ASP A 157 4.09 -25.93 -10.86
CA ASP A 157 3.87 -26.72 -9.68
C ASP A 157 4.77 -27.99 -9.71
N PRO A 158 4.79 -28.82 -8.64
CA PRO A 158 5.58 -30.04 -8.61
C PRO A 158 5.17 -31.11 -9.64
N ALA A 159 3.97 -31.04 -10.16
CA ALA A 159 3.48 -31.92 -11.21
C ALA A 159 3.83 -31.42 -12.63
N GLY A 160 4.45 -30.23 -12.73
CA GLY A 160 4.83 -29.62 -14.01
C GLY A 160 3.74 -28.73 -14.62
N GLU A 161 2.63 -28.51 -13.90
CA GLU A 161 1.59 -27.60 -14.35
C GLU A 161 2.03 -26.12 -14.23
N GLN A 162 1.84 -25.33 -15.28
CA GLN A 162 2.23 -23.92 -15.32
C GLN A 162 1.29 -23.07 -14.46
N LEU A 163 1.82 -22.41 -13.43
CA LEU A 163 1.04 -21.52 -12.57
C LEU A 163 0.63 -20.24 -13.30
N PHE A 164 1.57 -19.63 -14.00
CA PHE A 164 1.35 -18.51 -14.92
C PHE A 164 2.53 -18.40 -15.89
N ARG A 165 2.39 -17.59 -16.92
CA ARG A 165 3.44 -17.38 -17.93
C ARG A 165 3.99 -15.97 -17.83
N VAL A 166 5.26 -15.81 -18.20
CA VAL A 166 5.93 -14.53 -18.39
C VAL A 166 6.38 -14.47 -19.84
N PRO A 167 6.17 -13.39 -20.57
CA PRO A 167 5.55 -12.13 -20.13
C PRO A 167 4.05 -12.27 -19.84
N PHE A 168 3.59 -11.49 -18.86
CA PHE A 168 2.17 -11.40 -18.48
C PHE A 168 1.77 -9.92 -18.45
N LYS A 169 0.61 -9.60 -18.95
CA LYS A 169 0.08 -8.25 -18.93
C LYS A 169 -1.35 -8.23 -18.43
N SER A 170 -1.62 -7.34 -17.50
CA SER A 170 -2.96 -7.10 -16.99
C SER A 170 -3.74 -6.20 -17.93
N PRO A 171 -5.09 -6.26 -17.97
CA PRO A 171 -5.86 -5.26 -18.68
C PRO A 171 -5.63 -3.88 -18.08
N THR A 172 -5.56 -2.85 -18.90
CA THR A 172 -5.55 -1.46 -18.45
C THR A 172 -6.88 -1.14 -17.77
N ARG A 173 -6.80 -0.63 -16.54
CA ARG A 173 -7.97 -0.28 -15.75
C ARG A 173 -8.10 1.23 -15.62
N SER A 174 -9.36 1.70 -15.61
CA SER A 174 -9.68 3.11 -15.37
C SER A 174 -11.04 3.23 -14.67
N GLY A 175 -11.25 4.36 -13.98
CA GLY A 175 -12.53 4.63 -13.30
C GLY A 175 -12.32 5.21 -11.90
N VAL A 176 -13.41 5.36 -11.17
CA VAL A 176 -13.41 5.79 -9.77
C VAL A 176 -13.22 4.58 -8.88
N ASP A 177 -12.26 4.63 -7.95
CA ASP A 177 -12.07 3.59 -6.96
C ASP A 177 -12.92 3.84 -5.70
N TRP A 178 -12.75 5.01 -5.10
CA TRP A 178 -13.41 5.41 -3.86
C TRP A 178 -13.69 6.92 -3.85
N PHE A 179 -14.52 7.35 -2.91
CA PHE A 179 -14.56 8.75 -2.47
C PHE A 179 -14.27 8.82 -0.98
N SER A 180 -13.79 9.96 -0.49
CA SER A 180 -13.58 10.14 0.95
C SER A 180 -14.22 11.38 1.50
N VAL A 181 -14.54 11.28 2.79
CA VAL A 181 -15.00 12.37 3.64
C VAL A 181 -14.12 12.38 4.87
N ALA A 182 -13.52 13.51 5.17
CA ALA A 182 -12.68 13.68 6.35
C ALA A 182 -13.11 14.90 7.17
N LEU A 183 -12.93 14.80 8.48
CA LEU A 183 -13.02 15.91 9.40
C LEU A 183 -11.63 16.18 9.98
N ASN A 184 -11.18 17.42 9.91
CA ASN A 184 -9.90 17.89 10.41
C ASN A 184 -10.14 19.01 11.43
N TYR A 185 -9.49 18.91 12.57
CA TYR A 185 -9.60 19.89 13.64
C TYR A 185 -8.23 20.29 14.16
N ALA A 186 -7.95 21.59 14.18
CA ALA A 186 -6.75 22.09 14.83
C ALA A 186 -7.04 22.30 16.34
N ILE A 187 -6.44 21.45 17.17
CA ILE A 187 -6.50 21.55 18.63
C ILE A 187 -5.80 22.81 19.08
N GLU A 188 -4.65 23.09 18.48
CA GLU A 188 -3.86 24.30 18.65
C GLU A 188 -3.55 24.86 17.27
N ASN A 189 -3.53 26.20 17.16
CA ASN A 189 -3.28 26.88 15.92
C ASN A 189 -2.35 28.08 16.19
N GLN A 190 -1.16 28.05 15.61
CA GLN A 190 -0.14 29.11 15.76
C GLN A 190 -0.63 30.49 15.33
N ARG A 191 -1.61 30.58 14.44
CA ARG A 191 -2.21 31.87 14.05
C ARG A 191 -3.02 32.53 15.15
N ARG A 192 -3.64 31.75 16.02
CA ARG A 192 -4.42 32.25 17.15
C ARG A 192 -3.55 32.53 18.37
N ASP A 193 -2.45 31.77 18.49
CA ASP A 193 -1.49 31.90 19.59
C ASP A 193 -0.10 31.57 19.05
N GLU A 194 0.70 32.60 18.77
CA GLU A 194 2.03 32.47 18.18
C GLU A 194 3.02 31.67 19.04
N GLU A 195 2.76 31.54 20.34
CA GLU A 195 3.59 30.73 21.24
C GLU A 195 3.35 29.24 21.09
N ARG A 196 2.21 28.84 20.50
CA ARG A 196 1.82 27.44 20.34
C ARG A 196 2.11 26.92 18.93
N PRO A 197 2.36 25.60 18.79
CA PRO A 197 2.43 24.99 17.47
C PRO A 197 1.04 24.86 16.86
N THR A 198 0.95 24.60 15.56
CA THR A 198 -0.28 24.11 14.94
C THR A 198 -0.35 22.60 15.10
N TRP A 199 -1.39 22.11 15.78
CA TRP A 199 -1.63 20.70 16.00
C TRP A 199 -2.98 20.28 15.44
N VAL A 200 -2.96 19.55 14.34
CA VAL A 200 -4.15 19.07 13.64
C VAL A 200 -4.35 17.58 13.90
N ILE A 201 -5.58 17.20 14.21
CA ILE A 201 -6.03 15.82 14.21
C ILE A 201 -7.13 15.66 13.16
N GLY A 202 -7.23 14.47 12.57
CA GLY A 202 -8.27 14.21 11.59
C GLY A 202 -8.66 12.74 11.51
N ALA A 203 -9.89 12.54 11.04
CA ALA A 203 -10.45 11.24 10.72
C ALA A 203 -11.07 11.27 9.32
N GLU A 204 -10.69 10.30 8.48
CA GLU A 204 -11.14 10.16 7.10
C GLU A 204 -11.81 8.81 6.92
N GLY A 205 -13.02 8.81 6.39
CA GLY A 205 -13.71 7.63 5.88
C GLY A 205 -13.57 7.55 4.37
N ARG A 206 -13.06 6.45 3.84
CA ARG A 206 -13.05 6.13 2.41
C ARG A 206 -14.11 5.11 2.09
N PHE A 207 -14.86 5.35 1.04
CA PHE A 207 -15.98 4.51 0.62
C PHE A 207 -15.74 4.00 -0.80
N ALA A 208 -15.50 2.70 -0.93
CA ALA A 208 -15.35 2.06 -2.24
C ALA A 208 -16.66 2.12 -3.02
N VAL A 209 -16.64 2.67 -4.22
CA VAL A 209 -17.82 2.88 -5.09
C VAL A 209 -17.62 2.32 -6.49
N GLY A 210 -16.39 2.11 -6.91
CA GLY A 210 -16.06 1.58 -8.24
C GLY A 210 -16.41 0.11 -8.42
N PRO A 211 -16.41 -0.37 -9.69
CA PRO A 211 -16.52 -1.79 -9.99
C PRO A 211 -15.38 -2.57 -9.33
N ARG A 212 -15.72 -3.71 -8.74
CA ARG A 212 -14.76 -4.50 -7.97
C ARG A 212 -13.65 -5.08 -8.82
N LEU A 213 -12.44 -5.02 -8.28
CA LEU A 213 -11.24 -5.54 -8.91
C LEU A 213 -11.27 -7.07 -8.94
N HIS A 214 -11.10 -7.63 -10.13
CA HIS A 214 -10.98 -9.06 -10.37
C HIS A 214 -9.70 -9.35 -11.15
N ALA A 215 -9.10 -10.50 -10.86
CA ALA A 215 -7.89 -10.94 -11.53
C ALA A 215 -8.15 -11.30 -12.99
N CYS A 216 -7.36 -10.71 -13.90
CA CYS A 216 -7.54 -10.86 -15.34
C CYS A 216 -6.21 -10.80 -16.07
N ASN A 217 -6.17 -11.35 -17.29
CA ASN A 217 -5.09 -11.09 -18.24
C ASN A 217 -5.56 -10.08 -19.33
N GLU A 218 -4.61 -9.61 -20.13
CA GLU A 218 -4.88 -8.63 -21.19
C GLU A 218 -5.79 -9.16 -22.30
N ASN A 219 -5.89 -10.46 -22.48
CA ASN A 219 -6.66 -11.04 -23.58
C ASN A 219 -8.16 -10.80 -23.38
N ALA A 220 -8.72 -9.84 -24.09
CA ALA A 220 -10.12 -9.45 -24.03
C ALA A 220 -11.09 -10.58 -24.45
N ALA A 221 -10.63 -11.58 -25.20
CA ALA A 221 -11.42 -12.75 -25.55
C ALA A 221 -11.60 -13.71 -24.37
N ILE A 222 -10.69 -13.66 -23.41
CA ILE A 222 -10.75 -14.42 -22.17
C ILE A 222 -11.17 -13.45 -21.08
N ARG A 223 -12.47 -13.38 -20.80
CA ARG A 223 -12.97 -12.59 -19.68
C ARG A 223 -12.32 -13.06 -18.38
N CYS A 224 -12.24 -12.16 -17.40
CA CYS A 224 -11.73 -12.51 -16.10
C CYS A 224 -12.46 -13.73 -15.55
N PRO A 225 -11.75 -14.80 -15.15
CA PRO A 225 -12.40 -16.01 -14.68
C PRO A 225 -13.26 -15.71 -13.44
N ASP A 226 -14.42 -16.31 -13.39
CA ASP A 226 -15.22 -16.33 -12.16
C ASP A 226 -14.87 -17.60 -11.38
N PRO A 227 -14.18 -17.49 -10.24
CA PRO A 227 -13.83 -18.67 -9.44
C PRO A 227 -15.06 -19.45 -8.96
N ALA A 228 -16.19 -18.79 -8.74
CA ALA A 228 -17.43 -19.41 -8.30
C ALA A 228 -18.20 -20.08 -9.44
N ASN A 229 -17.96 -19.65 -10.70
CA ASN A 229 -18.65 -20.15 -11.88
C ASN A 229 -17.71 -20.26 -13.08
N ALA A 230 -16.90 -21.32 -13.10
CA ALA A 230 -15.89 -21.53 -14.14
C ALA A 230 -16.46 -21.62 -15.57
N SER A 231 -17.74 -21.95 -15.72
CA SER A 231 -18.43 -22.04 -17.01
C SER A 231 -19.23 -20.78 -17.35
N GLY A 232 -19.22 -19.79 -16.47
CA GLY A 232 -19.97 -18.55 -16.60
C GLY A 232 -19.37 -17.58 -17.61
N PRO A 233 -20.06 -16.46 -17.86
CA PRO A 233 -19.64 -15.46 -18.86
C PRO A 233 -18.37 -14.71 -18.50
N GLY A 234 -17.77 -14.97 -17.34
CA GLY A 234 -16.63 -14.23 -16.79
C GLY A 234 -17.06 -12.87 -16.23
N ARG A 235 -16.11 -12.19 -15.58
CA ARG A 235 -16.32 -10.91 -14.90
C ARG A 235 -15.60 -9.77 -15.63
N ASN A 236 -15.93 -8.54 -15.30
CA ASN A 236 -15.15 -7.37 -15.73
C ASN A 236 -13.93 -7.19 -14.83
N PRO A 237 -12.82 -6.61 -15.34
CA PRO A 237 -11.61 -6.44 -14.54
C PRO A 237 -11.81 -5.54 -13.31
N GLY A 238 -12.72 -4.57 -13.39
CA GLY A 238 -12.93 -3.61 -12.31
C GLY A 238 -11.72 -2.76 -11.99
N ILE A 239 -11.86 -1.89 -11.00
CA ILE A 239 -10.79 -0.99 -10.54
C ILE A 239 -10.72 -0.89 -9.03
N SER A 240 -11.86 -0.97 -8.33
CA SER A 240 -11.92 -0.81 -6.89
C SER A 240 -11.51 -2.08 -6.16
N ARG A 241 -10.61 -1.95 -5.19
CA ARG A 241 -10.27 -3.06 -4.29
C ARG A 241 -11.47 -3.60 -3.50
N GLY A 242 -12.60 -2.87 -3.51
CA GLY A 242 -13.80 -3.26 -2.79
C GLY A 242 -13.63 -3.19 -1.27
N MET A 243 -12.89 -2.20 -0.81
CA MET A 243 -12.61 -1.98 0.61
C MET A 243 -12.99 -0.56 1.00
N HIS A 244 -13.77 -0.43 2.06
CA HIS A 244 -13.87 0.83 2.80
C HIS A 244 -12.60 1.02 3.62
N ALA A 245 -12.27 2.26 4.00
CA ALA A 245 -11.15 2.49 4.90
C ALA A 245 -11.50 3.52 5.96
N LEU A 246 -10.93 3.32 7.15
CA LEU A 246 -10.86 4.32 8.19
C LEU A 246 -9.41 4.77 8.34
N ILE A 247 -9.20 6.08 8.28
CA ILE A 247 -7.90 6.67 8.42
C ILE A 247 -7.97 7.72 9.53
N VAL A 248 -7.02 7.66 10.44
CA VAL A 248 -6.83 8.69 11.46
C VAL A 248 -5.43 9.26 11.33
N HIS A 249 -5.31 10.56 11.54
CA HIS A 249 -4.00 11.22 11.48
C HIS A 249 -3.87 12.32 12.52
N SER A 250 -2.63 12.63 12.83
CA SER A 250 -2.24 13.73 13.69
C SER A 250 -0.99 14.36 13.12
N VAL A 251 -0.98 15.68 12.97
CA VAL A 251 0.15 16.43 12.40
C VAL A 251 0.43 17.63 13.29
N LEU A 252 1.69 17.84 13.58
CA LEU A 252 2.20 18.96 14.36
C LEU A 252 3.18 19.75 13.51
N SER A 253 3.03 21.07 13.46
CA SER A 253 4.01 21.97 12.82
C SER A 253 4.21 23.22 13.64
N ARG A 254 5.31 23.89 13.39
CA ARG A 254 5.54 25.25 13.90
C ARG A 254 6.40 26.03 12.93
N ARG A 255 5.92 27.20 12.55
CA ARG A 255 6.65 28.10 11.68
C ARG A 255 7.61 28.98 12.48
N TYR A 256 8.85 29.06 12.02
CA TYR A 256 9.91 29.92 12.53
C TYR A 256 10.43 30.81 11.37
N GLY A 257 9.81 31.97 11.17
CA GLY A 257 10.16 32.85 10.05
C GLY A 257 9.99 32.15 8.70
N TYR A 258 11.09 31.84 8.03
CA TYR A 258 11.10 31.23 6.70
C TYR A 258 11.07 29.69 6.69
N VAL A 259 10.98 29.05 7.83
CA VAL A 259 11.06 27.58 7.93
C VAL A 259 9.94 27.05 8.80
N GLU A 260 9.30 25.99 8.35
CA GLU A 260 8.26 25.27 9.09
C GLU A 260 8.54 23.78 9.14
N PRO A 261 9.22 23.29 10.20
CA PRO A 261 9.32 21.87 10.45
C PRO A 261 7.97 21.31 10.87
N TYR A 262 7.69 20.08 10.44
CA TYR A 262 6.48 19.37 10.81
C TYR A 262 6.73 17.88 11.00
N PHE A 263 5.82 17.27 11.74
CA PHE A 263 5.81 15.87 12.08
C PHE A 263 4.38 15.36 12.00
N GLY A 264 4.20 14.19 11.43
CA GLY A 264 2.87 13.57 11.30
C GLY A 264 2.87 12.08 11.51
N PHE A 265 1.74 11.59 12.01
CA PHE A 265 1.41 10.17 12.12
C PHE A 265 0.07 9.92 11.43
N ARG A 266 -0.03 8.78 10.73
CA ARG A 266 -1.26 8.35 10.07
C ARG A 266 -1.43 6.84 10.24
N MET A 267 -2.63 6.41 10.60
CA MET A 267 -3.02 5.00 10.63
C MET A 267 -4.14 4.77 9.62
N HIS A 268 -4.01 3.70 8.85
CA HIS A 268 -4.95 3.31 7.82
C HIS A 268 -5.41 1.87 8.09
N VAL A 269 -6.72 1.67 8.14
CA VAL A 269 -7.37 0.36 8.35
C VAL A 269 -8.38 0.15 7.24
N ASP A 270 -8.16 -0.88 6.42
CA ASP A 270 -9.10 -1.30 5.37
C ASP A 270 -10.16 -2.26 5.91
N LEU A 271 -11.39 -2.08 5.46
CA LEU A 271 -12.59 -2.85 5.82
C LEU A 271 -13.19 -3.45 4.54
N PRO A 272 -12.97 -4.75 4.26
CA PRO A 272 -13.46 -5.39 3.04
C PRO A 272 -14.99 -5.39 2.94
N GLN A 273 -15.51 -5.10 1.75
CA GLN A 273 -16.93 -5.28 1.44
C GLN A 273 -17.25 -6.76 1.23
N SER A 274 -18.41 -7.21 1.70
CA SER A 274 -18.86 -8.61 1.60
C SER A 274 -18.96 -9.15 0.17
N ASN A 275 -19.18 -8.28 -0.78
CA ASN A 275 -19.31 -8.63 -2.21
C ASN A 275 -18.01 -8.41 -3.02
N SER A 276 -16.88 -8.11 -2.38
CA SER A 276 -15.56 -8.12 -2.99
C SER A 276 -14.97 -9.54 -3.00
N ASP A 277 -13.97 -9.78 -3.87
CA ASP A 277 -13.24 -11.04 -3.88
C ASP A 277 -12.52 -11.31 -2.53
N PHE A 278 -12.23 -10.24 -1.80
CA PHE A 278 -11.68 -10.33 -0.44
C PHE A 278 -12.76 -10.77 0.56
N GLY A 279 -13.91 -10.13 0.55
CA GLY A 279 -15.01 -10.40 1.49
C GLY A 279 -15.64 -11.78 1.31
N ALA A 280 -15.59 -12.35 0.10
CA ALA A 280 -16.11 -13.67 -0.19
C ALA A 280 -15.43 -14.81 0.60
N THR A 281 -14.29 -14.55 1.21
CA THR A 281 -13.53 -15.55 2.00
C THR A 281 -13.56 -15.28 3.51
N ASN A 282 -14.19 -14.20 3.97
CA ASN A 282 -14.13 -13.78 5.38
C ASN A 282 -14.82 -14.74 6.34
N ASP A 283 -15.90 -15.37 5.92
CA ASP A 283 -16.72 -16.23 6.78
C ASP A 283 -16.34 -17.72 6.71
N VAL A 284 -15.23 -18.02 6.04
CA VAL A 284 -14.81 -19.42 5.87
C VAL A 284 -14.04 -19.89 7.09
N ARG A 285 -14.57 -20.92 7.73
CA ARG A 285 -13.93 -21.53 8.89
C ARG A 285 -12.50 -22.01 8.56
N GLY A 286 -11.55 -21.70 9.43
CA GLY A 286 -10.13 -22.03 9.24
C GLY A 286 -9.31 -20.94 8.56
N SER A 287 -9.92 -19.91 7.99
CA SER A 287 -9.17 -18.75 7.49
C SER A 287 -8.43 -18.05 8.61
N LEU A 288 -7.13 -17.82 8.42
CA LEU A 288 -6.26 -17.26 9.46
C LEU A 288 -6.15 -15.74 9.34
N LEU A 289 -5.84 -15.24 8.15
CA LEU A 289 -5.73 -13.82 7.87
C LEU A 289 -6.87 -13.37 6.95
N ASN A 290 -7.93 -12.80 7.55
CA ASN A 290 -9.11 -12.36 6.81
C ASN A 290 -9.17 -10.84 6.64
N ARG A 291 -8.09 -10.16 6.93
CA ARG A 291 -8.02 -8.71 6.89
C ARG A 291 -6.83 -8.23 6.06
N PRO A 292 -6.98 -7.09 5.38
CA PRO A 292 -5.86 -6.38 4.80
C PRO A 292 -4.85 -5.93 5.87
N PRO A 293 -3.61 -5.62 5.46
CA PRO A 293 -2.61 -5.02 6.34
C PRO A 293 -3.12 -3.71 6.96
N ILE A 294 -2.87 -3.52 8.25
CA ILE A 294 -2.97 -2.22 8.89
C ILE A 294 -1.69 -1.47 8.57
N VAL A 295 -1.82 -0.22 8.11
CA VAL A 295 -0.66 0.59 7.73
C VAL A 295 -0.51 1.76 8.70
N GLY A 296 0.62 1.81 9.40
CA GLY A 296 1.05 2.96 10.18
C GLY A 296 2.09 3.75 9.41
N THR A 297 1.88 5.06 9.25
CA THR A 297 2.81 5.94 8.54
C THR A 297 3.24 7.07 9.43
N PHE A 298 4.51 7.34 9.38
CA PHE A 298 5.21 8.40 10.08
C PHE A 298 5.85 9.33 9.06
N THR A 299 5.69 10.63 9.22
CA THR A 299 6.23 11.64 8.32
C THR A 299 6.99 12.70 9.11
N VAL A 300 8.16 13.06 8.64
CA VAL A 300 8.92 14.23 9.11
C VAL A 300 9.23 15.07 7.89
N GLY A 301 9.03 16.36 8.02
CA GLY A 301 9.32 17.27 6.91
C GLY A 301 9.65 18.67 7.39
N MET A 302 9.98 19.48 6.41
CA MET A 302 10.28 20.88 6.58
C MET A 302 9.88 21.64 5.31
N GLU A 303 9.07 22.65 5.48
CA GLU A 303 8.77 23.60 4.42
C GLU A 303 9.64 24.86 4.60
N VAL A 304 10.19 25.37 3.51
CA VAL A 304 11.01 26.58 3.47
C VAL A 304 10.34 27.58 2.55
N PHE A 305 10.20 28.83 3.00
CA PHE A 305 9.58 29.93 2.26
C PHE A 305 10.64 30.92 1.79
N PRO A 306 11.32 30.68 0.65
CA PRO A 306 12.38 31.56 0.15
C PRO A 306 11.84 32.91 -0.33
N PHE A 307 10.56 32.98 -0.64
CA PHE A 307 9.90 34.19 -1.10
C PHE A 307 8.49 34.29 -0.53
N GLU A 308 8.18 35.44 0.07
CA GLU A 308 6.85 35.81 0.55
C GLU A 308 6.63 37.32 0.38
N ASN A 309 5.55 37.69 -0.27
CA ASN A 309 5.09 39.09 -0.38
C ASN A 309 3.64 39.12 0.09
N ARG A 310 3.44 39.56 1.33
CA ARG A 310 2.13 39.60 1.99
C ARG A 310 1.15 40.55 1.35
N GLU A 311 1.63 41.71 0.87
CA GLU A 311 0.79 42.72 0.24
C GLU A 311 0.17 42.26 -1.09
N LYS A 312 0.89 41.39 -1.82
CA LYS A 312 0.47 40.83 -3.11
C LYS A 312 -0.06 39.41 -3.05
N PHE A 313 -0.18 38.83 -1.87
CA PHE A 313 -0.58 37.45 -1.67
C PHE A 313 0.30 36.46 -2.46
N GLN A 314 1.60 36.73 -2.52
CA GLN A 314 2.54 35.91 -3.28
C GLN A 314 3.47 35.15 -2.35
N ARG A 315 3.59 33.85 -2.57
CA ARG A 315 4.46 32.97 -1.78
C ARG A 315 5.02 31.84 -2.62
N LEU A 316 6.27 31.50 -2.35
CA LEU A 316 6.92 30.29 -2.82
C LEU A 316 7.30 29.45 -1.59
N GLY A 317 6.80 28.24 -1.50
CA GLY A 317 7.19 27.23 -0.52
C GLY A 317 7.95 26.09 -1.19
N LEU A 318 8.95 25.57 -0.51
CA LEU A 318 9.70 24.37 -0.90
C LEU A 318 9.58 23.36 0.24
N ASP A 319 8.93 22.24 -0.03
CA ASP A 319 8.68 21.18 0.95
C ASP A 319 9.65 19.99 0.75
N MET A 320 10.23 19.53 1.83
CA MET A 320 11.09 18.34 1.87
C MET A 320 10.57 17.43 2.96
N LYS A 321 10.22 16.20 2.60
CA LYS A 321 9.69 15.24 3.58
C LYS A 321 10.30 13.85 3.46
N LEU A 322 10.44 13.21 4.60
CA LEU A 322 10.76 11.80 4.75
C LEU A 322 9.55 11.08 5.32
N ARG A 323 9.28 9.91 4.80
CA ARG A 323 8.17 9.06 5.22
C ARG A 323 8.65 7.66 5.52
N GLY A 324 8.22 7.12 6.65
CA GLY A 324 8.34 5.71 6.98
C GLY A 324 6.97 5.09 7.17
N SER A 325 6.71 3.93 6.57
CA SER A 325 5.45 3.20 6.80
C SER A 325 5.75 1.77 7.19
N TYR A 326 4.92 1.24 8.07
CA TYR A 326 4.90 -0.17 8.44
C TYR A 326 3.57 -0.78 8.03
N HIS A 327 3.64 -1.88 7.29
CA HIS A 327 2.51 -2.69 6.88
C HIS A 327 2.50 -3.95 7.74
N SER A 328 1.43 -4.16 8.48
CA SER A 328 1.27 -5.40 9.26
C SER A 328 1.08 -6.61 8.32
N PRO A 329 1.28 -7.84 8.81
CA PRO A 329 0.88 -9.02 8.05
C PRO A 329 -0.61 -8.93 7.73
N GLY A 330 -0.98 -9.36 6.52
CA GLY A 330 -2.36 -9.29 6.08
C GLY A 330 -2.59 -10.01 4.76
N ARG A 331 -3.83 -10.16 4.39
CA ARG A 331 -4.24 -10.68 3.09
C ARG A 331 -4.54 -9.52 2.16
N ASP A 332 -3.90 -9.46 0.98
CA ASP A 332 -4.07 -8.33 0.07
C ASP A 332 -3.75 -8.66 -1.40
N TYR A 333 -4.02 -7.71 -2.26
CA TYR A 333 -3.64 -7.71 -3.67
C TYR A 333 -2.14 -7.52 -3.79
N SER A 334 -1.47 -8.49 -4.40
CA SER A 334 -0.02 -8.46 -4.64
C SER A 334 0.31 -8.13 -6.10
N GLU A 335 1.57 -7.97 -6.42
CA GLU A 335 2.08 -7.81 -7.79
C GLU A 335 1.72 -8.99 -8.68
N LEU A 336 1.51 -10.16 -8.10
CA LEU A 336 1.11 -11.38 -8.80
C LEU A 336 -0.41 -11.59 -8.86
N PHE A 337 -1.21 -10.67 -8.30
CA PHE A 337 -2.66 -10.82 -8.21
C PHE A 337 -3.31 -11.26 -9.52
N ASP A 338 -3.06 -10.52 -10.59
CA ASP A 338 -3.65 -10.81 -11.91
C ASP A 338 -3.13 -12.12 -12.50
N ALA A 339 -1.83 -12.36 -12.39
CA ALA A 339 -1.20 -13.55 -12.96
C ALA A 339 -1.64 -14.85 -12.24
N LEU A 340 -1.69 -14.81 -10.92
CA LEU A 340 -2.11 -15.97 -10.12
C LEU A 340 -3.63 -16.18 -10.18
N GLY A 341 -4.42 -15.12 -10.02
CA GLY A 341 -5.87 -15.24 -9.95
C GLY A 341 -6.53 -15.53 -11.30
N SER A 342 -5.89 -15.16 -12.43
CA SER A 342 -6.33 -15.55 -13.77
C SER A 342 -5.75 -16.89 -14.25
N SER A 343 -4.95 -17.55 -13.44
CA SER A 343 -4.34 -18.84 -13.76
C SER A 343 -5.38 -19.91 -14.04
N THR A 344 -5.07 -20.81 -14.96
CA THR A 344 -5.86 -22.01 -15.26
C THR A 344 -5.37 -23.24 -14.50
N ALA A 345 -4.26 -23.11 -13.75
CA ALA A 345 -3.66 -24.23 -13.02
C ALA A 345 -4.64 -24.83 -11.99
N ALA A 346 -4.87 -26.12 -12.08
CA ALA A 346 -5.76 -26.82 -11.18
C ALA A 346 -5.26 -26.76 -9.73
N SER A 347 -3.95 -26.78 -9.54
CA SER A 347 -3.28 -26.66 -8.24
C SER A 347 -3.52 -25.33 -7.52
N LEU A 348 -3.86 -24.25 -8.28
CA LEU A 348 -4.28 -22.96 -7.73
C LEU A 348 -5.81 -22.86 -7.60
N ARG A 349 -6.53 -23.22 -8.68
CA ARG A 349 -7.98 -23.00 -8.78
C ARG A 349 -8.77 -23.97 -7.93
N ASN A 350 -8.39 -25.23 -7.99
CA ASN A 350 -9.10 -26.24 -7.23
C ASN A 350 -8.65 -26.18 -5.78
N PRO A 351 -9.60 -26.23 -4.86
CA PRO A 351 -9.27 -26.37 -3.47
C PRO A 351 -8.41 -27.59 -3.27
N ASN A 352 -7.33 -27.43 -2.52
CA ASN A 352 -6.52 -28.59 -2.10
C ASN A 352 -7.42 -29.56 -1.34
N PRO A 353 -7.64 -30.80 -1.82
CA PRO A 353 -8.58 -31.71 -1.19
C PRO A 353 -8.34 -31.96 0.29
N GLY A 354 -7.09 -31.82 0.75
CA GLY A 354 -6.73 -31.90 2.16
C GLY A 354 -7.02 -30.65 2.98
N ALA A 355 -7.22 -29.49 2.35
CA ALA A 355 -7.34 -28.22 3.05
C ALA A 355 -8.78 -27.84 3.40
N TYR A 356 -9.77 -28.41 2.72
CA TYR A 356 -11.15 -27.96 2.83
C TYR A 356 -12.02 -28.77 3.76
N ARG A 357 -11.46 -29.79 4.33
CA ARG A 357 -12.22 -30.77 5.04
C ARG A 357 -11.75 -30.90 6.44
N ALA A 358 -12.16 -29.94 7.20
CA ALA A 358 -12.45 -30.23 8.57
C ALA A 358 -13.86 -30.83 8.59
N GLY A 359 -14.02 -32.11 8.55
CA GLY A 359 -15.19 -32.72 9.12
C GLY A 359 -15.36 -32.24 10.57
N PRO A 360 -16.55 -32.38 11.18
CA PRO A 360 -16.75 -32.00 12.57
C PRO A 360 -15.79 -32.67 13.55
N ASP A 361 -15.14 -33.76 13.11
CA ASP A 361 -14.13 -34.54 13.83
C ASP A 361 -12.68 -34.17 13.48
N GLY A 362 -12.47 -33.14 12.64
CA GLY A 362 -11.14 -32.75 12.15
C GLY A 362 -10.54 -33.75 11.12
N SER A 363 -11.29 -34.74 10.69
CA SER A 363 -10.84 -35.67 9.64
C SER A 363 -10.81 -34.93 8.29
N SER A 364 -9.63 -34.93 7.65
CA SER A 364 -9.36 -34.15 6.44
C SER A 364 -9.61 -34.94 5.15
N THR A 365 -10.22 -36.09 5.21
CA THR A 365 -10.07 -37.08 4.14
C THR A 365 -11.14 -37.03 3.09
N VAL A 366 -12.24 -36.29 3.27
CA VAL A 366 -13.31 -36.29 2.28
C VAL A 366 -13.84 -34.90 2.02
N ALA A 367 -13.84 -34.38 0.73
CA ALA A 367 -14.53 -33.20 0.38
C ALA A 367 -15.99 -33.39 0.74
N ASP A 368 -16.41 -32.72 1.77
CA ASP A 368 -17.81 -32.47 1.92
C ASP A 368 -18.23 -31.61 0.71
N PRO A 369 -19.02 -32.13 -0.22
CA PRO A 369 -19.49 -31.36 -1.36
C PRO A 369 -20.38 -30.17 -0.93
N THR A 370 -20.80 -30.15 0.35
CA THR A 370 -21.60 -29.08 0.94
C THR A 370 -20.74 -28.08 1.70
N ALA A 371 -19.46 -28.38 1.97
CA ALA A 371 -18.54 -27.43 2.61
C ALA A 371 -18.29 -26.24 1.69
N ALA A 372 -18.27 -25.05 2.26
CA ALA A 372 -17.93 -23.83 1.54
C ALA A 372 -16.57 -23.99 0.87
N ARG A 373 -16.56 -23.95 -0.46
CA ARG A 373 -15.33 -24.02 -1.25
C ARG A 373 -14.75 -22.62 -1.37
N VAL A 374 -13.49 -22.46 -1.00
CA VAL A 374 -12.75 -21.20 -1.21
C VAL A 374 -12.03 -21.31 -2.54
N PHE A 375 -12.49 -20.54 -3.49
CA PHE A 375 -11.81 -20.41 -4.76
C PHE A 375 -10.65 -19.42 -4.62
N PHE A 376 -9.61 -19.64 -5.41
CA PHE A 376 -8.45 -18.77 -5.42
C PHE A 376 -8.75 -17.54 -6.30
N THR A 377 -8.79 -16.37 -5.68
CA THR A 377 -9.09 -15.09 -6.33
C THR A 377 -7.85 -14.33 -6.79
N GLY A 378 -6.66 -14.79 -6.43
CA GLY A 378 -5.39 -14.09 -6.64
C GLY A 378 -4.94 -13.25 -5.44
N ILE A 379 -5.81 -13.04 -4.46
CA ILE A 379 -5.49 -12.36 -3.20
C ILE A 379 -4.68 -13.33 -2.34
N THR A 380 -3.58 -12.86 -1.79
CA THR A 380 -2.59 -13.68 -1.08
C THR A 380 -2.27 -13.13 0.30
N ASP A 381 -1.80 -13.98 1.19
CA ASP A 381 -1.31 -13.57 2.51
C ASP A 381 0.11 -13.04 2.35
N GLN A 382 0.35 -11.83 2.86
CA GLN A 382 1.61 -11.12 2.77
C GLN A 382 2.24 -10.97 4.15
N HIS A 383 3.56 -11.07 4.21
CA HIS A 383 4.31 -10.76 5.42
C HIS A 383 4.35 -9.25 5.68
N ALA A 384 4.64 -8.91 6.93
CA ALA A 384 4.90 -7.53 7.30
C ALA A 384 6.11 -6.97 6.57
N PHE A 385 6.04 -5.68 6.21
CA PHE A 385 7.17 -4.98 5.61
C PHE A 385 7.14 -3.49 5.93
N GLY A 386 8.31 -2.86 5.83
CA GLY A 386 8.45 -1.42 5.91
C GLY A 386 8.60 -0.79 4.54
N SER A 387 8.20 0.47 4.43
CA SER A 387 8.55 1.31 3.28
C SER A 387 9.13 2.64 3.73
N PHE A 388 10.09 3.16 2.97
CA PHE A 388 10.78 4.41 3.24
C PHE A 388 10.76 5.29 2.01
N GLY A 389 10.31 6.52 2.16
CA GLY A 389 10.21 7.45 1.07
C GLY A 389 10.78 8.81 1.41
N ALA A 390 11.25 9.49 0.37
CA ALA A 390 11.61 10.90 0.39
C ALA A 390 10.88 11.62 -0.72
N SER A 391 10.46 12.86 -0.48
CA SER A 391 9.85 13.68 -1.52
C SER A 391 10.25 15.13 -1.37
N VAL A 392 10.25 15.82 -2.50
CA VAL A 392 10.42 17.27 -2.60
C VAL A 392 9.27 17.85 -3.38
N GLY A 393 8.76 18.98 -2.92
CA GLY A 393 7.67 19.69 -3.55
C GLY A 393 7.94 21.18 -3.60
N ALA A 394 7.26 21.86 -4.50
CA ALA A 394 7.20 23.31 -4.59
C ALA A 394 5.75 23.76 -4.63
N THR A 395 5.45 24.77 -3.87
CA THR A 395 4.14 25.42 -3.86
C THR A 395 4.33 26.87 -4.25
N PHE A 396 3.56 27.33 -5.22
CA PHE A 396 3.58 28.72 -5.66
C PHE A 396 2.17 29.31 -5.60
N GLN A 397 2.00 30.33 -4.82
CA GLN A 397 0.79 31.12 -4.75
C GLN A 397 1.04 32.47 -5.44
N PRO A 398 0.51 32.72 -6.64
CA PRO A 398 0.69 33.98 -7.37
C PRO A 398 -0.23 35.08 -6.89
N ASN A 399 -1.36 34.79 -6.29
CA ASN A 399 -2.37 35.72 -5.81
C ASN A 399 -3.22 35.07 -4.71
N GLU A 400 -4.20 35.81 -4.22
CA GLU A 400 -5.11 35.41 -3.13
C GLU A 400 -5.91 34.11 -3.41
N TYR A 401 -6.26 33.86 -4.67
CA TYR A 401 -7.24 32.83 -5.05
C TYR A 401 -6.66 31.55 -5.62
N VAL A 402 -5.39 31.55 -5.96
CA VAL A 402 -4.79 30.42 -6.69
C VAL A 402 -3.50 29.98 -6.04
N LYS A 403 -3.37 28.69 -5.86
CA LYS A 403 -2.16 28.01 -5.40
C LYS A 403 -1.83 26.86 -6.35
N LEU A 404 -0.61 26.78 -6.80
CA LEU A 404 -0.09 25.73 -7.66
C LEU A 404 0.90 24.87 -6.86
N ASN A 405 0.87 23.58 -7.05
CA ASN A 405 1.84 22.68 -6.44
C ASN A 405 2.39 21.68 -7.46
N ALA A 406 3.63 21.31 -7.27
CA ALA A 406 4.29 20.27 -8.04
C ALA A 406 5.33 19.57 -7.18
N GLY A 407 5.59 18.31 -7.44
CA GLY A 407 6.64 17.61 -6.69
C GLY A 407 6.97 16.23 -7.23
N LEU A 408 8.03 15.68 -6.65
CA LEU A 408 8.61 14.39 -6.98
C LEU A 408 8.83 13.59 -5.69
N GLY A 409 8.50 12.32 -5.72
CA GLY A 409 8.72 11.38 -4.62
C GLY A 409 9.44 10.12 -5.07
N LEU A 410 10.21 9.55 -4.16
CA LEU A 410 10.82 8.23 -4.31
C LEU A 410 10.52 7.43 -3.06
N THR A 411 9.98 6.22 -3.22
CA THR A 411 9.71 5.30 -2.12
C THR A 411 10.35 3.95 -2.42
N TYR A 412 11.03 3.40 -1.44
CA TYR A 412 11.54 2.03 -1.42
C TYR A 412 10.70 1.18 -0.48
N GLN A 413 10.37 -0.05 -0.88
CA GLN A 413 9.70 -1.04 -0.05
C GLN A 413 10.67 -2.17 0.28
N GLN A 414 10.67 -2.60 1.53
CA GLN A 414 11.48 -3.73 1.97
C GLN A 414 11.05 -5.03 1.30
N ASN A 415 12.01 -5.90 1.07
CA ASN A 415 11.77 -7.22 0.54
C ASN A 415 10.85 -8.02 1.49
N HIS A 416 9.80 -8.62 0.94
CA HIS A 416 8.84 -9.38 1.73
C HIS A 416 8.18 -10.49 0.92
N LEU A 417 7.66 -11.48 1.63
CA LEU A 417 6.88 -12.55 1.01
C LEU A 417 5.48 -12.03 0.68
N ILE A 418 5.03 -12.34 -0.54
CA ILE A 418 3.69 -12.00 -1.05
C ILE A 418 2.79 -13.22 -1.20
N THR A 419 3.31 -14.42 -0.92
CA THR A 419 2.54 -15.65 -0.76
C THR A 419 3.09 -16.36 0.46
N ALA A 420 2.32 -16.38 1.54
CA ALA A 420 2.80 -16.85 2.83
C ALA A 420 1.65 -17.32 3.74
N ALA A 421 0.56 -17.84 3.15
CA ALA A 421 -0.54 -18.35 3.94
C ALA A 421 -0.11 -19.55 4.76
N ASP A 422 -0.35 -19.49 6.08
CA ASP A 422 -0.12 -20.63 6.96
C ASP A 422 -1.08 -21.76 6.62
N ALA A 423 -0.56 -22.99 6.69
CA ALA A 423 -1.34 -24.18 6.36
C ALA A 423 -2.47 -24.48 7.36
N CYS A 424 -2.35 -23.96 8.56
CA CYS A 424 -3.23 -24.27 9.69
C CYS A 424 -3.68 -23.04 10.46
N ASN A 425 -4.92 -23.06 10.92
CA ASN A 425 -5.40 -22.13 11.92
C ASN A 425 -5.48 -22.84 13.30
N PRO A 426 -4.60 -22.49 14.25
CA PRO A 426 -4.54 -23.11 15.56
C PRO A 426 -5.71 -22.75 16.48
N ASP A 427 -6.50 -21.71 16.17
CA ASP A 427 -7.57 -21.23 17.03
C ASP A 427 -8.77 -22.18 17.13
N PHE A 428 -8.80 -23.23 16.33
CA PHE A 428 -9.91 -24.19 16.29
C PHE A 428 -9.64 -25.50 17.02
N GLY A 429 -8.87 -25.50 18.05
CA GLY A 429 -8.68 -26.63 18.93
C GLY A 429 -7.91 -27.81 18.32
N THR A 430 -7.82 -28.91 19.08
CA THR A 430 -7.08 -30.11 18.71
C THR A 430 -8.03 -31.25 18.36
N ALA A 431 -7.85 -31.87 17.20
CA ALA A 431 -8.47 -33.15 16.86
C ALA A 431 -7.41 -34.22 16.79
N THR A 432 -7.67 -35.39 17.41
CA THR A 432 -6.80 -36.54 17.38
C THR A 432 -7.13 -37.45 16.18
N GLY A 433 -6.09 -37.98 15.52
CA GLY A 433 -6.26 -38.98 14.47
C GLY A 433 -6.36 -38.47 13.04
N ALA A 434 -6.37 -37.13 12.80
CA ALA A 434 -6.48 -36.61 11.45
C ALA A 434 -5.14 -36.65 10.68
N SER A 435 -5.23 -36.88 9.38
CA SER A 435 -4.14 -36.72 8.43
C SER A 435 -4.26 -35.35 7.77
N GLY A 436 -3.20 -34.56 7.73
CA GLY A 436 -3.27 -33.25 7.08
C GLY A 436 -2.13 -32.31 7.47
N PRO A 437 -2.12 -31.08 6.93
CA PRO A 437 -1.04 -30.11 7.16
C PRO A 437 -0.98 -29.61 8.62
N CYS A 438 -2.04 -29.79 9.41
CA CYS A 438 -2.16 -29.30 10.78
C CYS A 438 -1.68 -30.30 11.84
N ARG A 439 -0.69 -31.12 11.53
CA ARG A 439 -0.14 -32.06 12.49
C ARG A 439 0.94 -31.45 13.36
N SER A 440 0.88 -31.68 14.67
CA SER A 440 1.99 -31.46 15.58
C SER A 440 2.52 -32.78 16.14
N GLY A 441 3.82 -32.84 16.36
CA GLY A 441 4.51 -34.00 16.94
C GLY A 441 5.14 -34.96 15.92
N ALA A 442 5.87 -35.94 16.42
CA ALA A 442 6.52 -36.97 15.60
C ALA A 442 5.46 -37.76 14.83
N VAL A 443 5.61 -37.83 13.53
CA VAL A 443 4.76 -38.65 12.65
C VAL A 443 5.11 -40.13 12.93
N SER A 444 4.42 -40.75 13.85
CA SER A 444 4.40 -42.21 13.94
C SER A 444 3.38 -42.75 12.94
N ALA A 445 3.51 -44.01 12.56
CA ALA A 445 2.61 -44.68 11.62
C ALA A 445 1.11 -44.64 12.00
N GLY A 446 0.76 -44.13 13.16
CA GLY A 446 -0.60 -44.01 13.67
C GLY A 446 -1.17 -42.57 13.70
N GLY A 447 -0.47 -41.56 13.20
CA GLY A 447 -0.94 -40.18 13.16
C GLY A 447 -0.51 -39.35 14.37
N GLY A 448 -0.19 -38.08 14.13
CA GLY A 448 0.10 -37.07 15.17
C GLY A 448 -1.16 -36.32 15.60
N THR A 449 -1.05 -35.52 16.64
CA THR A 449 -2.12 -34.61 17.08
C THR A 449 -2.29 -33.49 16.07
N VAL A 450 -3.51 -33.26 15.65
CA VAL A 450 -3.84 -32.10 14.79
C VAL A 450 -4.06 -30.89 15.69
N THR A 451 -3.30 -29.83 15.44
CA THR A 451 -3.42 -28.56 16.16
C THR A 451 -4.13 -27.54 15.28
N GLY A 452 -5.44 -27.58 15.26
CA GLY A 452 -6.23 -26.61 14.49
C GLY A 452 -6.91 -27.17 13.24
N ILE A 453 -7.43 -26.28 12.41
CA ILE A 453 -8.12 -26.61 11.16
C ILE A 453 -7.27 -26.15 9.97
N PRO A 454 -7.28 -26.90 8.84
CA PRO A 454 -6.63 -26.46 7.61
C PRO A 454 -7.14 -25.09 7.17
N ASN A 455 -6.19 -24.19 6.84
CA ASN A 455 -6.50 -22.89 6.29
C ASN A 455 -6.97 -23.03 4.83
N PRO A 456 -8.20 -22.65 4.51
CA PRO A 456 -8.76 -22.83 3.17
C PRO A 456 -8.11 -21.89 2.12
N ASN A 457 -7.44 -20.84 2.54
CA ASN A 457 -6.71 -19.93 1.67
C ASN A 457 -5.32 -20.43 1.29
N HIS A 458 -4.77 -21.37 2.05
CA HIS A 458 -3.44 -21.94 1.79
C HIS A 458 -3.41 -22.72 0.47
N ARG A 459 -2.41 -22.44 -0.36
CA ARG A 459 -2.11 -23.16 -1.60
C ARG A 459 -0.69 -23.70 -1.54
N GLN A 460 -0.52 -25.01 -1.44
CA GLN A 460 0.81 -25.64 -1.29
C GLN A 460 1.80 -25.25 -2.39
N VAL A 461 1.28 -24.92 -3.57
CA VAL A 461 2.11 -24.59 -4.74
C VAL A 461 2.75 -23.20 -4.68
N ILE A 462 2.23 -22.32 -3.80
CA ILE A 462 2.72 -20.93 -3.64
C ILE A 462 2.98 -20.54 -2.19
N ASP A 463 2.43 -21.24 -1.20
CA ASP A 463 2.54 -20.84 0.21
C ASP A 463 3.48 -21.72 1.02
N LEU A 464 3.82 -22.91 0.52
CA LEU A 464 4.72 -23.81 1.23
C LEU A 464 6.16 -23.26 1.20
N PRO A 465 6.90 -23.28 2.31
CA PRO A 465 8.33 -22.97 2.31
C PRO A 465 9.09 -23.69 1.19
N GLY A 466 9.91 -22.96 0.44
CA GLY A 466 10.57 -23.45 -0.77
C GLY A 466 9.75 -23.28 -2.07
N ARG A 467 8.58 -22.64 -2.00
CA ARG A 467 7.72 -22.35 -3.17
C ARG A 467 7.11 -20.96 -3.15
N ARG A 468 7.33 -20.22 -2.07
CA ARG A 468 6.74 -18.89 -1.84
C ARG A 468 7.33 -17.87 -2.79
N PHE A 469 6.51 -16.89 -3.12
CA PHE A 469 6.95 -15.73 -3.89
C PHE A 469 7.25 -14.55 -2.96
N SER A 470 8.25 -13.78 -3.34
CA SER A 470 8.60 -12.50 -2.70
C SER A 470 8.71 -11.39 -3.72
N VAL A 471 8.55 -10.17 -3.22
CA VAL A 471 8.87 -8.93 -3.91
C VAL A 471 10.18 -8.39 -3.34
N ASP A 472 11.13 -8.13 -4.22
CA ASP A 472 12.43 -7.60 -3.87
C ASP A 472 12.71 -6.34 -4.70
N ASP A 473 13.60 -5.46 -4.19
CA ASP A 473 14.07 -4.25 -4.87
C ASP A 473 12.92 -3.34 -5.36
N SER A 474 11.85 -3.24 -4.57
CA SER A 474 10.68 -2.48 -4.94
C SER A 474 10.90 -0.98 -4.77
N SER A 475 10.74 -0.24 -5.84
CA SER A 475 10.82 1.22 -5.87
C SER A 475 9.62 1.84 -6.55
N ILE A 476 9.18 2.99 -6.01
CA ILE A 476 8.06 3.78 -6.56
C ILE A 476 8.55 5.20 -6.76
N VAL A 477 8.36 5.71 -7.96
CA VAL A 477 8.59 7.12 -8.32
C VAL A 477 7.25 7.78 -8.51
N ASP A 478 7.00 8.86 -7.81
CA ASP A 478 5.79 9.66 -7.91
C ASP A 478 6.10 11.04 -8.48
N LEU A 479 5.27 11.52 -9.39
CA LEU A 479 5.27 12.89 -9.88
C LEU A 479 3.85 13.43 -9.71
N TRP A 480 3.69 14.65 -9.18
CA TRP A 480 2.40 15.30 -9.09
C TRP A 480 2.46 16.75 -9.52
N LEU A 481 1.35 17.20 -10.06
CA LEU A 481 1.08 18.57 -10.42
C LEU A 481 -0.36 18.89 -10.01
N GLY A 482 -0.56 19.96 -9.27
CA GLY A 482 -1.88 20.32 -8.79
C GLY A 482 -2.12 21.82 -8.75
N GLY A 483 -3.38 22.16 -8.56
CA GLY A 483 -3.84 23.51 -8.34
C GLY A 483 -4.96 23.55 -7.32
N VAL A 484 -5.01 24.63 -6.58
CA VAL A 484 -6.06 24.91 -5.60
C VAL A 484 -6.63 26.27 -5.93
N VAL A 485 -7.96 26.37 -5.97
CA VAL A 485 -8.69 27.63 -6.03
C VAL A 485 -9.30 27.87 -4.66
N MET A 486 -9.02 29.02 -4.09
CA MET A 486 -9.38 29.41 -2.72
C MET A 486 -10.46 30.49 -2.78
N PHE A 487 -11.48 30.37 -1.95
CA PHE A 487 -12.62 31.31 -1.87
C PHE A 487 -12.75 31.88 -0.48
#